data_564821e2299bdf3b64e53f60bf4c5738
#
_entry.id   564821e2299bdf3b64e53f60bf4c5738
#
_cell.length_a   1.000
_cell.length_b   1.000
_cell.length_c   1.000
_cell.angle_alpha   90.00
_cell.angle_beta   90.00
_cell.angle_gamma   90.00
#
_symmetry.space_group_name_H-M   'P 1'
#
loop_
_entity.id
_entity.type
_entity.pdbx_description
1 polymer ?
#
loop_
_entity_poly.entity_id
_entity_poly.type
_entity_poly.pdbx_seq_one_letter_code
_entity_poly.pdbx_strand_id
1 'polypeptide(L)'
;MLIGGEAMSDKLKVGILGATGMVGQRFNTLLDNHPWFEVTTLAASKSSAGKTYEEAVKGRWKMDTPIPEAVKNIVVKDVADVEDIAKEVDFVFSAVNMSKEEIKAIEEAYAKAETPVVSNNSAHRWTSDVPMVIPEINPEHYAVIEDQRKRLGTKKGFIAVKPNCSIQSYTPCLAAWKEFEPTKVVVSTYQAISGAGKTFKEWPEMVGNIIPLISGEEEKSEQEPLKVFGHIENGEIVKAEGPIISAQCIRVPVLNGHTATVSISFNKKPTKEELIDRLNNFEGQPQEFKLPHAPEHFIRYMEEENRPQVTLDVDYEGGMGCLLYTSPSPRD
;
A
#
# COMPACT_ATOMS: atom_id res chain seq x y z
N MET A 1 -22.44 -12.17 -5.69
CA MET A 1 -21.11 -12.18 -5.07
C MET A 1 -21.36 -11.96 -3.58
N LEU A 2 -21.34 -13.02 -2.78
CA LEU A 2 -21.62 -12.92 -1.34
C LEU A 2 -20.33 -12.44 -0.67
N ILE A 3 -20.38 -11.24 -0.14
CA ILE A 3 -19.37 -10.65 0.71
C ILE A 3 -19.89 -10.76 2.13
N GLY A 4 -19.50 -11.78 2.79
CA GLY A 4 -19.76 -12.03 4.21
C GLY A 4 -18.87 -13.17 4.64
N GLY A 5 -18.15 -13.02 5.73
CA GLY A 5 -17.05 -13.80 6.29
C GLY A 5 -17.11 -15.32 6.30
N GLU A 6 -17.73 -15.95 5.32
CA GLU A 6 -17.68 -17.40 5.11
C GLU A 6 -16.45 -17.76 4.26
N ALA A 7 -15.72 -18.78 4.68
CA ALA A 7 -14.63 -19.36 3.91
C ALA A 7 -15.16 -19.75 2.51
N MET A 8 -14.55 -19.24 1.45
CA MET A 8 -14.83 -19.69 0.09
C MET A 8 -14.49 -21.18 0.00
N SER A 9 -15.34 -21.98 -0.68
CA SER A 9 -15.09 -23.42 -0.85
C SER A 9 -13.76 -23.71 -1.55
N ASP A 10 -13.33 -22.79 -2.45
CA ASP A 10 -12.03 -22.83 -3.12
C ASP A 10 -11.38 -21.46 -3.00
N LYS A 11 -10.13 -21.40 -2.48
CA LYS A 11 -9.34 -20.18 -2.39
C LYS A 11 -8.91 -19.72 -3.78
N LEU A 12 -8.85 -18.40 -3.98
CA LEU A 12 -8.27 -17.84 -5.19
C LEU A 12 -6.76 -18.06 -5.21
N LYS A 13 -6.26 -18.51 -6.35
CA LYS A 13 -4.83 -18.75 -6.58
C LYS A 13 -4.10 -17.46 -6.87
N VAL A 14 -3.06 -17.17 -6.12
CA VAL A 14 -2.32 -15.92 -6.18
C VAL A 14 -0.89 -16.15 -6.64
N GLY A 15 -0.44 -15.32 -7.58
CA GLY A 15 0.96 -15.19 -7.94
C GLY A 15 1.60 -13.97 -7.28
N ILE A 16 2.87 -14.08 -6.87
CA ILE A 16 3.66 -12.96 -6.37
C ILE A 16 4.81 -12.69 -7.34
N LEU A 17 4.75 -11.55 -8.04
CA LEU A 17 5.80 -11.08 -8.93
C LEU A 17 6.80 -10.23 -8.12
N GLY A 18 8.09 -10.57 -8.17
CA GLY A 18 9.12 -9.97 -7.34
C GLY A 18 9.20 -10.63 -5.95
N ALA A 19 8.83 -11.91 -5.85
CA ALA A 19 8.69 -12.66 -4.60
C ALA A 19 9.94 -12.69 -3.70
N THR A 20 11.14 -12.53 -4.25
CA THR A 20 12.41 -12.58 -3.50
C THR A 20 12.83 -11.25 -2.90
N GLY A 21 12.20 -10.13 -3.28
CA GLY A 21 12.41 -8.81 -2.69
C GLY A 21 11.71 -8.66 -1.33
N MET A 22 12.05 -7.63 -0.54
CA MET A 22 11.49 -7.42 0.80
C MET A 22 9.96 -7.35 0.78
N VAL A 23 9.35 -6.64 -0.18
CA VAL A 23 7.89 -6.54 -0.30
C VAL A 23 7.27 -7.89 -0.68
N GLY A 24 7.89 -8.62 -1.64
CA GLY A 24 7.44 -9.96 -2.00
C GLY A 24 7.51 -10.96 -0.84
N GLN A 25 8.57 -10.88 -0.02
CA GLN A 25 8.69 -11.66 1.22
C GLN A 25 7.55 -11.31 2.20
N ARG A 26 7.22 -10.02 2.34
CA ARG A 26 6.11 -9.57 3.19
C ARG A 26 4.76 -10.08 2.70
N PHE A 27 4.50 -10.08 1.38
CA PHE A 27 3.31 -10.71 0.83
C PHE A 27 3.20 -12.19 1.22
N ASN A 28 4.29 -12.95 1.12
CA ASN A 28 4.29 -14.36 1.52
C ASN A 28 3.92 -14.56 2.99
N THR A 29 4.41 -13.69 3.89
CA THR A 29 4.06 -13.79 5.32
C THR A 29 2.63 -13.37 5.61
N LEU A 30 2.11 -12.32 4.94
CA LEU A 30 0.74 -11.83 5.15
C LEU A 30 -0.32 -12.75 4.54
N LEU A 31 0.02 -13.50 3.49
CA LEU A 31 -0.90 -14.42 2.83
C LEU A 31 -0.81 -15.84 3.39
N ASP A 32 0.09 -16.10 4.34
CA ASP A 32 0.15 -17.39 5.01
C ASP A 32 -1.17 -17.67 5.75
N ASN A 33 -1.76 -18.82 5.47
CA ASN A 33 -3.07 -19.20 6.01
C ASN A 33 -4.23 -18.22 5.75
N HIS A 34 -4.12 -17.37 4.72
CA HIS A 34 -5.19 -16.44 4.37
C HIS A 34 -6.49 -17.20 4.03
N PRO A 35 -7.66 -16.76 4.54
CA PRO A 35 -8.90 -17.53 4.36
C PRO A 35 -9.41 -17.59 2.91
N TRP A 36 -9.09 -16.58 2.08
CA TRP A 36 -9.58 -16.46 0.71
C TRP A 36 -8.53 -16.71 -0.37
N PHE A 37 -7.24 -16.60 -0.03
CA PHE A 37 -6.14 -16.63 -1.00
C PHE A 37 -5.18 -17.77 -0.69
N GLU A 38 -4.65 -18.38 -1.75
CA GLU A 38 -3.56 -19.33 -1.70
C GLU A 38 -2.44 -18.90 -2.64
N VAL A 39 -1.24 -18.75 -2.11
CA VAL A 39 -0.06 -18.45 -2.94
C VAL A 39 0.37 -19.72 -3.64
N THR A 40 0.16 -19.80 -4.95
CA THR A 40 0.51 -20.97 -5.76
C THR A 40 1.71 -20.74 -6.66
N THR A 41 2.03 -19.47 -6.97
CA THR A 41 3.09 -19.12 -7.92
C THR A 41 3.95 -17.99 -7.39
N LEU A 42 5.26 -18.19 -7.42
CA LEU A 42 6.26 -17.20 -7.07
C LEU A 42 7.12 -16.92 -8.29
N ALA A 43 7.26 -15.64 -8.65
CA ALA A 43 8.08 -15.23 -9.77
C ALA A 43 9.06 -14.13 -9.38
N ALA A 44 10.24 -14.16 -9.96
CA ALA A 44 11.30 -13.18 -9.72
C ALA A 44 12.15 -13.01 -10.97
N SER A 45 13.30 -12.34 -10.84
CA SER A 45 14.27 -12.23 -11.94
C SER A 45 14.82 -13.60 -12.34
N LYS A 46 15.28 -13.68 -13.58
CA LYS A 46 15.90 -14.88 -14.17
C LYS A 46 17.00 -15.53 -13.29
N SER A 47 17.72 -14.75 -12.50
CA SER A 47 18.75 -15.27 -11.59
C SER A 47 18.21 -16.10 -10.41
N SER A 48 16.93 -15.91 -10.07
CA SER A 48 16.22 -16.67 -9.03
C SER A 48 15.37 -17.80 -9.59
N ALA A 49 15.02 -17.76 -10.87
CA ALA A 49 14.19 -18.77 -11.52
C ALA A 49 14.83 -20.15 -11.50
N GLY A 50 14.00 -21.20 -11.36
CA GLY A 50 14.41 -22.60 -11.31
C GLY A 50 14.86 -23.08 -9.92
N LYS A 51 14.95 -22.23 -8.91
CA LYS A 51 15.28 -22.57 -7.53
C LYS A 51 14.00 -22.72 -6.70
N THR A 52 14.03 -23.51 -5.65
CA THR A 52 12.98 -23.44 -4.64
C THR A 52 12.99 -22.06 -3.99
N TYR A 53 11.85 -21.63 -3.45
CA TYR A 53 11.77 -20.31 -2.81
C TYR A 53 12.77 -20.17 -1.66
N GLU A 54 12.89 -21.20 -0.81
CA GLU A 54 13.87 -21.24 0.28
C GLU A 54 15.32 -21.02 -0.24
N GLU A 55 15.69 -21.71 -1.32
CA GLU A 55 17.01 -21.52 -1.95
C GLU A 55 17.18 -20.12 -2.55
N ALA A 56 16.12 -19.62 -3.20
CA ALA A 56 16.12 -18.30 -3.84
C ALA A 56 16.27 -17.15 -2.84
N VAL A 57 15.77 -17.28 -1.61
CA VAL A 57 15.88 -16.25 -0.55
C VAL A 57 16.94 -16.57 0.49
N LYS A 58 17.70 -17.65 0.34
CA LYS A 58 18.76 -18.04 1.29
C LYS A 58 19.76 -16.90 1.52
N GLY A 59 19.93 -16.51 2.78
CA GLY A 59 20.76 -15.38 3.19
C GLY A 59 20.19 -13.98 2.85
N ARG A 60 18.99 -13.91 2.27
CA ARG A 60 18.31 -12.66 1.90
C ARG A 60 16.92 -12.53 2.53
N TRP A 61 16.51 -13.48 3.36
CA TRP A 61 15.26 -13.39 4.10
C TRP A 61 15.34 -12.27 5.12
N LYS A 62 14.35 -11.35 5.10
CA LYS A 62 14.35 -10.09 5.86
C LYS A 62 13.22 -10.00 6.88
N MET A 63 12.35 -11.00 6.91
CA MET A 63 11.23 -11.03 7.86
C MET A 63 11.69 -11.64 9.19
N ASP A 64 11.06 -11.20 10.27
CA ASP A 64 11.31 -11.71 11.63
C ASP A 64 10.67 -13.10 11.84
N THR A 65 9.69 -13.46 11.01
CA THR A 65 9.04 -14.77 10.99
C THR A 65 9.75 -15.74 10.06
N PRO A 66 9.69 -17.06 10.28
CA PRO A 66 10.18 -18.06 9.34
C PRO A 66 9.52 -17.94 7.95
N ILE A 67 10.16 -18.52 6.93
CA ILE A 67 9.54 -18.69 5.61
C ILE A 67 8.31 -19.59 5.79
N PRO A 68 7.11 -19.17 5.31
CA PRO A 68 5.90 -20.01 5.41
C PRO A 68 6.10 -21.36 4.71
N GLU A 69 5.71 -22.45 5.38
CA GLU A 69 5.89 -23.81 4.84
C GLU A 69 5.17 -24.01 3.50
N ALA A 70 4.01 -23.35 3.32
CA ALA A 70 3.21 -23.43 2.09
C ALA A 70 3.98 -22.96 0.84
N VAL A 71 4.89 -22.01 0.97
CA VAL A 71 5.61 -21.42 -0.17
C VAL A 71 7.07 -21.87 -0.30
N LYS A 72 7.62 -22.47 0.74
CA LYS A 72 9.03 -22.83 0.90
C LYS A 72 9.60 -23.62 -0.28
N ASN A 73 8.83 -24.61 -0.76
CA ASN A 73 9.22 -25.53 -1.82
C ASN A 73 8.72 -25.14 -3.21
N ILE A 74 7.99 -24.01 -3.36
CA ILE A 74 7.56 -23.54 -4.67
C ILE A 74 8.80 -23.19 -5.50
N VAL A 75 8.86 -23.72 -6.72
CA VAL A 75 9.93 -23.37 -7.66
C VAL A 75 9.64 -21.98 -8.24
N VAL A 76 10.57 -21.06 -8.02
CA VAL A 76 10.46 -19.67 -8.52
C VAL A 76 10.52 -19.66 -10.03
N LYS A 77 9.56 -18.99 -10.67
CA LYS A 77 9.52 -18.78 -12.12
C LYS A 77 10.21 -17.47 -12.55
N ASP A 78 10.54 -17.36 -13.82
CA ASP A 78 10.91 -16.06 -14.39
C ASP A 78 9.65 -15.19 -14.50
N VAL A 79 9.72 -13.95 -14.04
CA VAL A 79 8.59 -13.00 -14.13
C VAL A 79 8.18 -12.71 -15.58
N ALA A 80 9.07 -12.94 -16.54
CA ALA A 80 8.80 -12.80 -17.96
C ALA A 80 7.97 -13.94 -18.57
N ASP A 81 7.79 -15.05 -17.86
CA ASP A 81 6.98 -16.20 -18.30
C ASP A 81 5.47 -15.94 -18.13
N VAL A 82 5.00 -14.80 -18.66
CA VAL A 82 3.65 -14.27 -18.46
C VAL A 82 2.56 -15.28 -18.78
N GLU A 83 2.60 -15.86 -19.97
CA GLU A 83 1.56 -16.78 -20.46
C GLU A 83 1.42 -18.04 -19.60
N ASP A 84 2.52 -18.54 -19.06
CA ASP A 84 2.50 -19.75 -18.23
C ASP A 84 2.04 -19.44 -16.81
N ILE A 85 2.47 -18.29 -16.25
CA ILE A 85 2.03 -17.85 -14.92
C ILE A 85 0.54 -17.50 -14.95
N ALA A 86 0.07 -16.79 -15.98
CA ALA A 86 -1.33 -16.38 -16.13
C ALA A 86 -2.32 -17.56 -16.13
N LYS A 87 -1.91 -18.75 -16.60
CA LYS A 87 -2.74 -19.97 -16.59
C LYS A 87 -2.92 -20.59 -15.21
N GLU A 88 -2.02 -20.28 -14.27
CA GLU A 88 -1.95 -20.93 -12.95
C GLU A 88 -2.58 -20.10 -11.83
N VAL A 89 -2.86 -18.81 -12.07
CA VAL A 89 -3.29 -17.88 -11.05
C VAL A 89 -4.59 -17.17 -11.41
N ASP A 90 -5.34 -16.76 -10.41
CA ASP A 90 -6.52 -15.91 -10.60
C ASP A 90 -6.15 -14.43 -10.69
N PHE A 91 -5.10 -14.02 -9.99
CA PHE A 91 -4.52 -12.68 -10.05
C PHE A 91 -3.09 -12.67 -9.51
N VAL A 92 -2.38 -11.55 -9.66
CA VAL A 92 -1.02 -11.39 -9.14
C VAL A 92 -0.87 -10.12 -8.29
N PHE A 93 -0.04 -10.23 -7.23
CA PHE A 93 0.56 -9.06 -6.60
C PHE A 93 1.90 -8.75 -7.28
N SER A 94 2.13 -7.48 -7.62
CA SER A 94 3.38 -7.05 -8.26
C SER A 94 4.23 -6.19 -7.31
N ALA A 95 5.46 -6.66 -7.06
CA ALA A 95 6.50 -5.97 -6.31
C ALA A 95 7.86 -6.13 -7.01
N VAL A 96 7.84 -6.13 -8.34
CA VAL A 96 9.06 -6.26 -9.15
C VAL A 96 9.97 -5.04 -8.99
N ASN A 97 11.27 -5.24 -9.12
CA ASN A 97 12.28 -4.19 -9.05
C ASN A 97 13.00 -4.07 -10.40
N MET A 98 12.52 -3.18 -11.23
CA MET A 98 12.98 -2.91 -12.60
C MET A 98 12.86 -1.40 -12.88
N SER A 99 13.21 -0.94 -14.08
CA SER A 99 12.88 0.41 -14.53
C SER A 99 11.36 0.62 -14.59
N LYS A 100 10.90 1.87 -14.53
CA LYS A 100 9.45 2.16 -14.61
C LYS A 100 8.83 1.67 -15.91
N GLU A 101 9.57 1.77 -17.00
CA GLU A 101 9.18 1.32 -18.34
C GLU A 101 9.01 -0.19 -18.39
N GLU A 102 9.96 -0.94 -17.84
CA GLU A 102 9.88 -2.40 -17.77
C GLU A 102 8.74 -2.85 -16.86
N ILE A 103 8.52 -2.18 -15.71
CA ILE A 103 7.40 -2.47 -14.82
C ILE A 103 6.07 -2.26 -15.54
N LYS A 104 5.91 -1.13 -16.26
CA LYS A 104 4.70 -0.87 -17.05
C LYS A 104 4.46 -1.97 -18.09
N ALA A 105 5.50 -2.34 -18.83
CA ALA A 105 5.40 -3.35 -19.86
C ALA A 105 5.00 -4.72 -19.30
N ILE A 106 5.61 -5.15 -18.20
CA ILE A 106 5.33 -6.46 -17.61
C ILE A 106 3.95 -6.51 -16.95
N GLU A 107 3.54 -5.47 -16.23
CA GLU A 107 2.22 -5.40 -15.60
C GLU A 107 1.10 -5.34 -16.65
N GLU A 108 1.29 -4.60 -17.74
CA GLU A 108 0.36 -4.62 -18.89
C GLU A 108 0.32 -5.97 -19.60
N ALA A 109 1.45 -6.68 -19.70
CA ALA A 109 1.46 -8.01 -20.29
C ALA A 109 0.62 -9.00 -19.50
N TYR A 110 0.72 -8.99 -18.15
CA TYR A 110 -0.15 -9.80 -17.29
C TYR A 110 -1.62 -9.42 -17.43
N ALA A 111 -1.93 -8.12 -17.40
CA ALA A 111 -3.31 -7.66 -17.59
C ALA A 111 -3.87 -8.10 -18.96
N LYS A 112 -3.09 -7.98 -20.04
CA LYS A 112 -3.47 -8.44 -21.39
C LYS A 112 -3.62 -9.96 -21.49
N ALA A 113 -2.89 -10.72 -20.66
CA ALA A 113 -3.09 -12.17 -20.47
C ALA A 113 -4.30 -12.51 -19.56
N GLU A 114 -5.23 -11.56 -19.38
CA GLU A 114 -6.45 -11.70 -18.58
C GLU A 114 -6.20 -11.95 -17.09
N THR A 115 -5.01 -11.59 -16.59
CA THR A 115 -4.62 -11.72 -15.17
C THR A 115 -4.65 -10.35 -14.50
N PRO A 116 -5.56 -10.10 -13.55
CA PRO A 116 -5.57 -8.88 -12.75
C PRO A 116 -4.24 -8.68 -12.00
N VAL A 117 -3.76 -7.44 -11.99
CA VAL A 117 -2.52 -7.04 -11.31
C VAL A 117 -2.83 -6.06 -10.19
N VAL A 118 -2.49 -6.43 -8.96
CA VAL A 118 -2.49 -5.51 -7.81
C VAL A 118 -1.05 -5.11 -7.53
N SER A 119 -0.69 -3.87 -7.88
CA SER A 119 0.70 -3.44 -7.89
C SER A 119 1.08 -2.59 -6.68
N ASN A 120 2.22 -2.93 -6.07
CA ASN A 120 2.89 -2.09 -5.08
C ASN A 120 3.81 -1.03 -5.72
N ASN A 121 4.06 -1.14 -7.03
CA ASN A 121 4.99 -0.30 -7.76
C ASN A 121 4.42 1.09 -8.07
N SER A 122 5.30 2.05 -8.32
CA SER A 122 4.90 3.42 -8.66
C SER A 122 4.68 3.65 -10.15
N ALA A 123 5.00 2.67 -11.01
CA ALA A 123 5.05 2.85 -12.46
C ALA A 123 3.70 3.30 -13.07
N HIS A 124 2.60 2.72 -12.62
CA HIS A 124 1.25 3.04 -13.10
C HIS A 124 0.46 4.04 -12.25
N ARG A 125 1.05 4.60 -11.17
CA ARG A 125 0.31 5.52 -10.28
C ARG A 125 -0.25 6.75 -11.01
N TRP A 126 0.39 7.18 -12.09
CA TRP A 126 -0.02 8.34 -12.89
C TRP A 126 -0.68 7.98 -14.22
N THR A 127 -0.92 6.71 -14.49
CA THR A 127 -1.76 6.30 -15.62
C THR A 127 -3.20 6.65 -15.28
N SER A 128 -3.87 7.38 -16.17
CA SER A 128 -5.16 8.05 -15.86
C SER A 128 -6.30 7.07 -15.57
N ASP A 129 -6.31 5.92 -16.25
CA ASP A 129 -7.31 4.85 -16.09
C ASP A 129 -6.88 3.73 -15.12
N VAL A 130 -5.78 3.94 -14.38
CA VAL A 130 -5.33 2.99 -13.35
C VAL A 130 -5.73 3.53 -11.98
N PRO A 131 -6.61 2.82 -11.23
CA PRO A 131 -7.02 3.25 -9.92
C PRO A 131 -5.87 3.11 -8.91
N MET A 132 -5.59 4.19 -8.19
CA MET A 132 -4.69 4.23 -7.04
C MET A 132 -5.56 4.29 -5.78
N VAL A 133 -5.62 3.19 -5.02
CA VAL A 133 -6.67 2.99 -4.02
C VAL A 133 -6.11 2.83 -2.62
N ILE A 134 -6.77 3.52 -1.69
CA ILE A 134 -6.85 3.20 -0.27
C ILE A 134 -8.31 2.76 -0.06
N PRO A 135 -8.59 1.46 0.13
CA PRO A 135 -9.97 0.94 0.07
C PRO A 135 -10.94 1.58 1.05
N GLU A 136 -10.45 2.13 2.16
CA GLU A 136 -11.23 2.86 3.15
C GLU A 136 -11.62 4.27 2.68
N ILE A 137 -10.97 4.81 1.63
CA ILE A 137 -11.12 6.21 1.22
C ILE A 137 -11.82 6.36 -0.12
N ASN A 138 -11.35 5.64 -1.14
CA ASN A 138 -11.75 5.86 -2.54
C ASN A 138 -12.05 4.57 -3.32
N PRO A 139 -12.85 3.64 -2.78
CA PRO A 139 -13.17 2.39 -3.47
C PRO A 139 -13.96 2.62 -4.77
N GLU A 140 -14.65 3.74 -4.91
CA GLU A 140 -15.34 4.15 -6.14
C GLU A 140 -14.41 4.29 -7.35
N HIS A 141 -13.12 4.52 -7.13
CA HIS A 141 -12.13 4.57 -8.22
C HIS A 141 -11.98 3.24 -8.96
N TYR A 142 -12.39 2.12 -8.37
CA TYR A 142 -12.41 0.83 -9.08
C TYR A 142 -13.33 0.84 -10.32
N ALA A 143 -14.29 1.75 -10.40
CA ALA A 143 -15.17 1.85 -11.57
C ALA A 143 -14.41 2.21 -12.87
N VAL A 144 -13.25 2.88 -12.77
CA VAL A 144 -12.41 3.21 -13.94
C VAL A 144 -11.82 1.96 -14.62
N ILE A 145 -11.81 0.80 -13.94
CA ILE A 145 -11.29 -0.46 -14.49
C ILE A 145 -12.02 -0.86 -15.78
N GLU A 146 -13.29 -0.53 -15.90
CA GLU A 146 -14.05 -0.84 -17.12
C GLU A 146 -13.51 -0.07 -18.34
N ASP A 147 -13.07 1.17 -18.16
CA ASP A 147 -12.47 1.97 -19.22
C ASP A 147 -11.02 1.52 -19.49
N GLN A 148 -10.28 1.17 -18.45
CA GLN A 148 -8.96 0.55 -18.59
C GLN A 148 -9.03 -0.75 -19.40
N ARG A 149 -10.01 -1.64 -19.13
CA ARG A 149 -10.23 -2.87 -19.89
C ARG A 149 -10.51 -2.61 -21.37
N LYS A 150 -11.29 -1.58 -21.70
CA LYS A 150 -11.52 -1.15 -23.08
C LYS A 150 -10.21 -0.76 -23.77
N ARG A 151 -9.36 0.02 -23.09
CA ARG A 151 -8.04 0.42 -23.62
C ARG A 151 -7.10 -0.78 -23.80
N LEU A 152 -7.06 -1.69 -22.83
CA LEU A 152 -6.19 -2.87 -22.86
C LEU A 152 -6.72 -3.98 -23.78
N GLY A 153 -8.01 -3.96 -24.15
CA GLY A 153 -8.67 -5.00 -24.92
C GLY A 153 -8.93 -6.28 -24.10
N THR A 154 -9.14 -6.16 -22.79
CA THR A 154 -9.30 -7.27 -21.86
C THR A 154 -10.74 -7.39 -21.36
N LYS A 155 -11.10 -8.58 -20.83
CA LYS A 155 -12.40 -8.83 -20.19
C LYS A 155 -12.26 -8.94 -18.66
N LYS A 156 -11.21 -9.61 -18.19
CA LYS A 156 -10.92 -9.86 -16.78
C LYS A 156 -9.71 -9.06 -16.31
N GLY A 157 -8.67 -8.97 -17.12
CA GLY A 157 -7.39 -8.35 -16.78
C GLY A 157 -7.52 -6.85 -16.52
N PHE A 158 -6.82 -6.36 -15.53
CA PHE A 158 -6.68 -4.94 -15.18
C PHE A 158 -5.44 -4.73 -14.29
N ILE A 159 -5.08 -3.47 -14.08
CA ILE A 159 -4.05 -3.04 -13.13
C ILE A 159 -4.70 -2.11 -12.12
N ALA A 160 -4.49 -2.37 -10.83
CA ALA A 160 -4.77 -1.44 -9.74
C ALA A 160 -3.50 -1.25 -8.91
N VAL A 161 -3.27 -0.05 -8.38
CA VAL A 161 -2.04 0.26 -7.64
C VAL A 161 -2.33 0.78 -6.25
N LYS A 162 -1.46 0.46 -5.30
CA LYS A 162 -1.46 1.14 -4.01
C LYS A 162 -0.66 2.45 -4.09
N PRO A 163 -1.01 3.48 -3.33
CA PRO A 163 -0.24 4.72 -3.26
C PRO A 163 1.10 4.52 -2.52
N ASN A 164 1.87 5.59 -2.45
CA ASN A 164 3.10 5.63 -1.66
C ASN A 164 2.81 5.29 -0.17
N CYS A 165 3.77 4.63 0.47
CA CYS A 165 3.60 4.20 1.86
C CYS A 165 3.54 5.37 2.85
N SER A 166 4.28 6.46 2.61
CA SER A 166 4.31 7.60 3.52
C SER A 166 2.99 8.35 3.60
N ILE A 167 2.25 8.46 2.49
CA ILE A 167 0.97 9.19 2.50
C ILE A 167 -0.10 8.49 3.34
N GLN A 168 0.03 7.19 3.54
CA GLN A 168 -0.93 6.43 4.35
C GLN A 168 -0.87 6.77 5.83
N SER A 169 0.18 7.47 6.29
CA SER A 169 0.27 7.96 7.67
C SER A 169 -0.60 9.19 7.96
N TYR A 170 -1.11 9.89 6.94
CA TYR A 170 -1.90 11.11 7.14
C TYR A 170 -3.13 11.24 6.23
N THR A 171 -3.13 10.63 5.03
CA THR A 171 -4.27 10.71 4.10
C THR A 171 -5.57 10.15 4.70
N PRO A 172 -5.56 9.07 5.50
CA PRO A 172 -6.77 8.61 6.19
C PRO A 172 -7.39 9.65 7.11
N CYS A 173 -6.56 10.40 7.84
CA CYS A 173 -7.05 11.46 8.72
C CYS A 173 -7.68 12.62 7.91
N LEU A 174 -7.07 12.99 6.78
CA LEU A 174 -7.66 13.98 5.87
C LEU A 174 -9.03 13.52 5.32
N ALA A 175 -9.18 12.23 5.03
CA ALA A 175 -10.45 11.66 4.60
C ALA A 175 -11.52 11.72 5.70
N ALA A 176 -11.16 11.36 6.94
CA ALA A 176 -12.05 11.45 8.09
C ALA A 176 -12.52 12.89 8.37
N TRP A 177 -11.68 13.87 8.05
CA TRP A 177 -11.95 15.30 8.28
C TRP A 177 -12.42 16.05 7.01
N LYS A 178 -12.80 15.32 5.95
CA LYS A 178 -13.20 15.93 4.66
C LYS A 178 -14.35 16.96 4.80
N GLU A 179 -15.30 16.74 5.71
CA GLU A 179 -16.41 17.67 5.92
C GLU A 179 -16.00 19.05 6.46
N PHE A 180 -14.84 19.14 7.13
CA PHE A 180 -14.28 20.41 7.61
C PHE A 180 -13.51 21.16 6.52
N GLU A 181 -13.46 20.62 5.31
CA GLU A 181 -12.84 21.23 4.13
C GLU A 181 -11.36 21.61 4.37
N PRO A 182 -10.46 20.63 4.48
CA PRO A 182 -9.03 20.90 4.58
C PRO A 182 -8.56 21.73 3.38
N THR A 183 -7.83 22.84 3.64
CA THR A 183 -7.37 23.76 2.60
C THR A 183 -5.87 23.73 2.41
N LYS A 184 -5.13 23.57 3.51
CA LYS A 184 -3.67 23.54 3.50
C LYS A 184 -3.16 22.49 4.47
N VAL A 185 -2.19 21.70 4.02
CA VAL A 185 -1.53 20.67 4.80
C VAL A 185 -0.02 20.90 4.72
N VAL A 186 0.62 20.99 5.88
CA VAL A 186 2.08 20.96 5.98
C VAL A 186 2.46 19.68 6.70
N VAL A 187 3.21 18.82 6.05
CA VAL A 187 3.54 17.49 6.56
C VAL A 187 5.05 17.26 6.56
N SER A 188 5.57 16.72 7.67
CA SER A 188 6.91 16.14 7.71
C SER A 188 6.78 14.66 8.02
N THR A 189 7.26 13.80 7.10
CA THR A 189 7.23 12.36 7.28
C THR A 189 8.56 11.85 7.82
N TYR A 190 8.50 10.92 8.77
CA TYR A 190 9.64 10.21 9.35
C TYR A 190 9.58 8.78 8.88
N GLN A 191 10.39 8.47 7.85
CA GLN A 191 10.26 7.23 7.10
C GLN A 191 11.29 6.18 7.55
N ALA A 192 10.79 4.98 7.85
CA ALA A 192 11.58 3.82 8.23
C ALA A 192 12.47 3.32 7.10
N ILE A 193 13.60 2.69 7.45
CA ILE A 193 14.59 2.17 6.49
C ILE A 193 14.05 1.00 5.65
N SER A 194 13.06 0.24 6.15
CA SER A 194 12.39 -0.80 5.36
C SER A 194 11.70 -0.26 4.11
N GLY A 195 11.28 1.01 4.10
CA GLY A 195 10.79 1.69 2.91
C GLY A 195 11.82 1.81 1.78
N ALA A 196 13.13 1.75 2.11
CA ALA A 196 14.22 1.63 1.14
C ALA A 196 14.60 0.16 0.82
N GLY A 197 13.84 -0.82 1.31
CA GLY A 197 14.13 -2.23 1.16
C GLY A 197 15.35 -2.71 1.95
N LYS A 198 15.76 -2.00 3.00
CA LYS A 198 16.99 -2.24 3.78
C LYS A 198 16.69 -2.56 5.23
N THR A 199 17.65 -3.24 5.85
CA THR A 199 17.73 -3.46 7.30
C THR A 199 18.94 -2.70 7.86
N PHE A 200 19.06 -2.56 9.18
CA PHE A 200 20.26 -1.96 9.80
C PHE A 200 21.55 -2.75 9.52
N LYS A 201 21.43 -4.06 9.29
CA LYS A 201 22.59 -4.89 8.89
C LYS A 201 23.13 -4.49 7.51
N GLU A 202 22.22 -4.11 6.59
CA GLU A 202 22.57 -3.70 5.22
C GLU A 202 22.86 -2.20 5.10
N TRP A 203 22.47 -1.44 6.11
CA TRP A 203 22.62 0.02 6.15
C TRP A 203 23.00 0.50 7.55
N PRO A 204 24.18 0.08 8.08
CA PRO A 204 24.59 0.39 9.46
C PRO A 204 24.78 1.91 9.69
N GLU A 205 25.07 2.69 8.65
CA GLU A 205 25.25 4.15 8.73
C GLU A 205 23.95 4.89 9.13
N MET A 206 22.80 4.20 9.06
CA MET A 206 21.54 4.78 9.51
C MET A 206 21.38 4.74 11.03
N VAL A 207 22.15 3.93 11.75
CA VAL A 207 22.06 3.89 13.21
C VAL A 207 22.51 5.25 13.79
N GLY A 208 21.56 5.92 14.49
CA GLY A 208 21.79 7.25 15.07
C GLY A 208 21.89 8.40 14.04
N ASN A 209 21.43 8.17 12.78
CA ASN A 209 21.54 9.14 11.70
C ASN A 209 20.16 9.51 11.12
N ILE A 210 20.05 10.70 10.53
CA ILE A 210 18.86 11.21 9.85
C ILE A 210 19.28 11.72 8.47
N ILE A 211 18.54 11.34 7.43
CA ILE A 211 18.72 11.89 6.08
C ILE A 211 17.54 12.84 5.78
N PRO A 212 17.80 14.14 5.56
CA PRO A 212 16.77 15.17 5.51
C PRO A 212 15.95 15.19 4.21
N LEU A 213 16.37 14.42 3.19
CA LEU A 213 15.72 14.36 1.88
C LEU A 213 15.68 12.93 1.38
N ILE A 214 14.50 12.49 0.95
CA ILE A 214 14.34 11.23 0.21
C ILE A 214 13.90 11.58 -1.20
N SER A 215 14.79 11.39 -2.18
CA SER A 215 14.57 11.81 -3.56
C SER A 215 13.22 11.36 -4.12
N GLY A 216 12.42 12.32 -4.58
CA GLY A 216 11.10 12.11 -5.20
C GLY A 216 9.97 11.72 -4.25
N GLU A 217 10.21 11.69 -2.93
CA GLU A 217 9.15 11.38 -1.96
C GLU A 217 8.26 12.60 -1.65
N GLU A 218 8.81 13.82 -1.64
CA GLU A 218 8.02 15.04 -1.46
C GLU A 218 6.95 15.18 -2.54
N GLU A 219 7.33 15.05 -3.81
CA GLU A 219 6.39 15.16 -4.94
C GLU A 219 5.25 14.12 -4.82
N LYS A 220 5.57 12.87 -4.45
CA LYS A 220 4.55 11.84 -4.20
C LYS A 220 3.65 12.23 -3.04
N SER A 221 4.22 12.70 -1.95
CA SER A 221 3.46 13.11 -0.76
C SER A 221 2.54 14.31 -1.04
N GLU A 222 2.92 15.20 -1.94
CA GLU A 222 2.11 16.37 -2.33
C GLU A 222 1.02 16.02 -3.35
N GLN A 223 1.27 15.07 -4.25
CA GLN A 223 0.42 14.84 -5.42
C GLN A 223 -0.46 13.59 -5.32
N GLU A 224 0.03 12.50 -4.72
CA GLU A 224 -0.74 11.25 -4.67
C GLU A 224 -2.03 11.38 -3.86
N PRO A 225 -2.09 12.10 -2.70
CA PRO A 225 -3.36 12.31 -2.01
C PRO A 225 -4.41 13.02 -2.87
N LEU A 226 -3.99 13.93 -3.76
CA LEU A 226 -4.93 14.59 -4.67
C LEU A 226 -5.54 13.63 -5.68
N LYS A 227 -4.80 12.60 -6.13
CA LYS A 227 -5.37 11.53 -6.95
C LYS A 227 -6.31 10.63 -6.13
N VAL A 228 -5.97 10.32 -4.88
CA VAL A 228 -6.84 9.54 -3.98
C VAL A 228 -8.15 10.27 -3.71
N PHE A 229 -8.13 11.58 -3.51
CA PHE A 229 -9.33 12.42 -3.32
C PHE A 229 -10.00 12.87 -4.63
N GLY A 230 -9.47 12.43 -5.76
CA GLY A 230 -9.99 12.76 -7.08
C GLY A 230 -11.35 12.12 -7.37
N HIS A 231 -11.75 12.19 -8.62
CA HIS A 231 -12.99 11.59 -9.11
C HIS A 231 -12.79 11.04 -10.53
N ILE A 232 -13.72 10.21 -10.97
CA ILE A 232 -13.70 9.68 -12.34
C ILE A 232 -14.46 10.65 -13.25
N GLU A 233 -13.83 11.06 -14.32
CA GLU A 233 -14.41 11.87 -15.39
C GLU A 233 -13.95 11.33 -16.75
N ASN A 234 -14.89 11.08 -17.68
CA ASN A 234 -14.61 10.57 -19.03
C ASN A 234 -13.71 9.32 -19.08
N GLY A 235 -13.84 8.41 -18.10
CA GLY A 235 -13.05 7.17 -18.05
C GLY A 235 -11.63 7.35 -17.50
N GLU A 236 -11.33 8.48 -16.89
CA GLU A 236 -10.04 8.80 -16.30
C GLU A 236 -10.20 9.34 -14.86
N ILE A 237 -9.18 9.15 -14.03
CA ILE A 237 -9.15 9.72 -12.69
C ILE A 237 -8.54 11.13 -12.75
N VAL A 238 -9.37 12.12 -12.48
CA VAL A 238 -8.98 13.54 -12.36
C VAL A 238 -8.64 13.84 -10.90
N LYS A 239 -7.50 14.49 -10.69
CA LYS A 239 -7.05 14.87 -9.34
C LYS A 239 -7.97 15.92 -8.73
N ALA A 240 -8.15 15.87 -7.42
CA ALA A 240 -8.76 16.95 -6.67
C ALA A 240 -7.90 18.24 -6.77
N GLU A 241 -8.54 19.41 -6.72
CA GLU A 241 -7.86 20.71 -6.75
C GLU A 241 -7.18 21.05 -5.42
N GLY A 242 -7.59 20.43 -4.32
CA GLY A 242 -7.05 20.64 -2.99
C GLY A 242 -7.23 19.44 -2.07
N PRO A 243 -6.69 19.52 -0.85
CA PRO A 243 -5.95 20.63 -0.23
C PRO A 243 -4.57 20.91 -0.87
N ILE A 244 -4.03 22.10 -0.66
CA ILE A 244 -2.61 22.38 -0.98
C ILE A 244 -1.74 21.65 0.03
N ILE A 245 -0.87 20.77 -0.42
CA ILE A 245 0.01 19.97 0.45
C ILE A 245 1.45 20.40 0.22
N SER A 246 2.19 20.67 1.30
CA SER A 246 3.63 20.88 1.30
C SER A 246 4.28 19.82 2.17
N ALA A 247 5.20 19.06 1.62
CA ALA A 247 5.79 17.89 2.27
C ALA A 247 7.30 18.01 2.44
N GLN A 248 7.79 17.48 3.56
CA GLN A 248 9.20 17.15 3.78
C GLN A 248 9.31 15.66 4.14
N CYS A 249 10.18 14.93 3.44
CA CYS A 249 10.31 13.49 3.61
C CYS A 249 11.69 13.13 4.16
N ILE A 250 11.71 12.69 5.41
CA ILE A 250 12.93 12.48 6.20
C ILE A 250 13.12 10.98 6.44
N ARG A 251 14.32 10.45 6.19
CA ARG A 251 14.69 9.10 6.58
C ARG A 251 15.20 9.10 8.01
N VAL A 252 14.61 8.24 8.86
CA VAL A 252 14.96 8.12 10.27
C VAL A 252 15.48 6.71 10.60
N PRO A 253 16.24 6.55 11.72
CA PRO A 253 16.81 5.27 12.12
C PRO A 253 15.77 4.37 12.81
N VAL A 254 14.68 4.09 12.11
CA VAL A 254 13.59 3.21 12.51
C VAL A 254 13.51 2.07 11.50
N LEU A 255 13.33 0.83 11.97
CA LEU A 255 13.30 -0.33 11.07
C LEU A 255 12.00 -0.36 10.26
N ASN A 256 10.86 -0.38 10.92
CA ASN A 256 9.52 -0.46 10.33
C ASN A 256 8.61 0.64 10.88
N GLY A 257 7.57 0.99 10.12
CA GLY A 257 6.57 1.98 10.51
C GLY A 257 6.97 3.41 10.15
N HIS A 258 6.10 4.09 9.40
CA HIS A 258 6.26 5.51 9.08
C HIS A 258 5.44 6.35 10.07
N THR A 259 5.97 7.50 10.42
CA THR A 259 5.29 8.50 11.25
C THR A 259 5.24 9.82 10.49
N ALA A 260 4.26 10.67 10.78
CA ALA A 260 4.20 12.01 10.24
C ALA A 260 3.79 13.02 11.31
N THR A 261 4.31 14.23 11.23
CA THR A 261 3.75 15.40 11.90
C THR A 261 3.03 16.25 10.86
N VAL A 262 1.80 16.64 11.16
CA VAL A 262 0.91 17.29 10.19
C VAL A 262 0.26 18.50 10.81
N SER A 263 0.32 19.64 10.11
CA SER A 263 -0.44 20.85 10.42
C SER A 263 -1.48 21.06 9.32
N ILE A 264 -2.75 21.23 9.70
CA ILE A 264 -3.86 21.32 8.76
C ILE A 264 -4.65 22.61 9.03
N SER A 265 -4.96 23.33 7.95
CA SER A 265 -5.91 24.44 7.98
C SER A 265 -7.23 23.99 7.36
N PHE A 266 -8.34 24.40 7.97
CA PHE A 266 -9.69 24.06 7.54
C PHE A 266 -10.48 25.32 7.18
N ASN A 267 -11.40 25.24 6.21
CA ASN A 267 -12.39 26.28 5.97
C ASN A 267 -13.45 26.34 7.07
N LYS A 268 -13.91 25.15 7.51
CA LYS A 268 -14.84 25.02 8.64
C LYS A 268 -14.03 24.63 9.86
N LYS A 269 -13.93 25.54 10.83
CA LYS A 269 -13.11 25.31 12.02
C LYS A 269 -13.76 24.24 12.93
N PRO A 270 -13.15 23.03 13.06
CA PRO A 270 -13.65 22.01 13.94
C PRO A 270 -13.21 22.25 15.40
N THR A 271 -13.97 21.73 16.34
CA THR A 271 -13.49 21.53 17.73
C THR A 271 -12.58 20.29 17.80
N LYS A 272 -11.84 20.16 18.88
CA LYS A 272 -11.02 18.95 19.14
C LYS A 272 -11.90 17.70 19.23
N GLU A 273 -13.03 17.82 19.89
CA GLU A 273 -14.00 16.74 20.12
C GLU A 273 -14.58 16.25 18.78
N GLU A 274 -14.92 17.16 17.85
CA GLU A 274 -15.38 16.80 16.52
C GLU A 274 -14.28 16.08 15.73
N LEU A 275 -13.04 16.54 15.78
CA LEU A 275 -11.92 15.86 15.12
C LEU A 275 -11.74 14.42 15.63
N ILE A 276 -11.76 14.23 16.95
CA ILE A 276 -11.61 12.91 17.57
C ILE A 276 -12.79 12.00 17.21
N ASP A 277 -14.01 12.52 17.28
CA ASP A 277 -15.22 11.76 16.93
C ASP A 277 -15.15 11.22 15.48
N ARG A 278 -14.72 12.06 14.52
CA ARG A 278 -14.58 11.64 13.12
C ARG A 278 -13.48 10.59 12.90
N LEU A 279 -12.41 10.63 13.67
CA LEU A 279 -11.36 9.61 13.60
C LEU A 279 -11.85 8.26 14.13
N ASN A 280 -12.46 8.28 15.32
CA ASN A 280 -12.89 7.04 15.99
C ASN A 280 -14.08 6.35 15.31
N ASN A 281 -14.87 7.10 14.52
CA ASN A 281 -16.02 6.59 13.77
C ASN A 281 -15.74 6.47 12.26
N PHE A 282 -14.47 6.59 11.83
CA PHE A 282 -14.13 6.47 10.42
C PHE A 282 -14.08 5.00 10.00
N GLU A 283 -15.02 4.62 9.15
CA GLU A 283 -15.11 3.30 8.55
C GLU A 283 -15.17 3.42 7.02
N GLY A 284 -14.58 2.44 6.35
CA GLY A 284 -14.63 2.31 4.89
C GLY A 284 -15.21 0.96 4.46
N GLN A 285 -15.18 0.70 3.16
CA GLN A 285 -15.67 -0.56 2.59
C GLN A 285 -15.04 -1.82 3.22
N PRO A 286 -13.74 -1.86 3.56
CA PRO A 286 -13.15 -3.04 4.20
C PRO A 286 -13.82 -3.40 5.54
N GLN A 287 -14.20 -2.42 6.36
CA GLN A 287 -14.88 -2.60 7.62
C GLN A 287 -16.35 -3.01 7.39
N GLU A 288 -17.05 -2.32 6.48
CA GLU A 288 -18.43 -2.64 6.09
C GLU A 288 -18.56 -4.09 5.60
N PHE A 289 -17.62 -4.53 4.76
CA PHE A 289 -17.61 -5.89 4.21
C PHE A 289 -16.97 -6.91 5.14
N LYS A 290 -16.45 -6.50 6.28
CA LYS A 290 -15.75 -7.37 7.25
C LYS A 290 -14.69 -8.23 6.57
N LEU A 291 -13.82 -7.58 5.78
CA LEU A 291 -12.74 -8.28 5.08
C LEU A 291 -11.81 -8.94 6.10
N PRO A 292 -11.24 -10.13 5.79
CA PRO A 292 -10.53 -10.95 6.78
C PRO A 292 -9.37 -10.27 7.53
N HIS A 293 -8.68 -9.34 6.87
CA HIS A 293 -7.55 -8.62 7.44
C HIS A 293 -7.81 -7.10 7.55
N ALA A 294 -9.07 -6.69 7.39
CA ALA A 294 -9.43 -5.30 7.67
C ALA A 294 -9.33 -5.05 9.18
N PRO A 295 -8.72 -3.93 9.59
CA PRO A 295 -8.72 -3.55 11.00
C PRO A 295 -10.16 -3.29 11.47
N GLU A 296 -10.47 -3.67 12.69
CA GLU A 296 -11.78 -3.36 13.29
C GLU A 296 -11.93 -1.83 13.46
N HIS A 297 -10.85 -1.18 13.89
CA HIS A 297 -10.77 0.28 13.99
C HIS A 297 -9.62 0.77 13.11
N PHE A 298 -9.96 1.27 11.91
CA PHE A 298 -8.96 1.71 10.94
C PHE A 298 -8.12 2.89 11.44
N ILE A 299 -8.76 3.87 12.11
CA ILE A 299 -8.06 4.98 12.74
C ILE A 299 -8.39 4.99 14.23
N ARG A 300 -7.37 5.13 15.08
CA ARG A 300 -7.53 5.28 16.52
C ARG A 300 -6.83 6.52 17.03
N TYR A 301 -7.57 7.35 17.77
CA TYR A 301 -6.99 8.44 18.54
C TYR A 301 -6.34 7.91 19.82
N MET A 302 -5.12 8.36 20.11
CA MET A 302 -4.38 8.06 21.32
C MET A 302 -4.50 9.23 22.30
N GLU A 303 -4.83 8.96 23.55
CA GLU A 303 -4.92 9.98 24.61
C GLU A 303 -3.57 10.24 25.30
N GLU A 304 -2.67 9.26 25.22
CA GLU A 304 -1.35 9.33 25.83
C GLU A 304 -0.44 10.31 25.09
N GLU A 305 0.04 11.33 25.77
CA GLU A 305 0.85 12.42 25.19
C GLU A 305 2.15 11.97 24.51
N ASN A 306 2.67 10.78 24.87
CA ASN A 306 3.87 10.22 24.27
C ASN A 306 3.61 9.10 23.24
N ARG A 307 2.40 8.97 22.76
CA ARG A 307 1.99 7.97 21.74
C ARG A 307 1.37 8.67 20.51
N PRO A 308 1.44 8.11 19.31
CA PRO A 308 2.00 6.79 19.01
C PRO A 308 3.54 6.77 18.99
N GLN A 309 4.11 5.62 19.34
CA GLN A 309 5.54 5.32 19.21
C GLN A 309 5.71 4.09 18.32
N VAL A 310 6.56 4.20 17.29
CA VAL A 310 6.70 3.15 16.28
C VAL A 310 6.98 1.77 16.90
N THR A 311 7.92 1.68 17.83
CA THR A 311 8.30 0.39 18.46
C THR A 311 7.17 -0.27 19.23
N LEU A 312 6.23 0.51 19.76
CA LEU A 312 5.12 0.02 20.59
C LEU A 312 3.85 -0.21 19.77
N ASP A 313 3.71 0.48 18.63
CA ASP A 313 2.43 0.67 17.96
C ASP A 313 2.39 0.17 16.51
N VAL A 314 3.56 -0.20 15.94
CA VAL A 314 3.65 -0.59 14.52
C VAL A 314 2.79 -1.82 14.17
N ASP A 315 2.50 -2.67 15.14
CA ASP A 315 1.70 -3.88 14.96
C ASP A 315 0.21 -3.70 15.34
N TYR A 316 -0.22 -2.45 15.62
CA TYR A 316 -1.63 -2.18 15.89
C TYR A 316 -2.53 -2.70 14.75
N GLU A 317 -3.59 -3.45 15.10
CA GLU A 317 -4.48 -4.12 14.13
C GLU A 317 -3.71 -4.96 13.07
N GLY A 318 -2.69 -5.70 13.53
CA GLY A 318 -1.83 -6.48 12.61
C GLY A 318 -0.97 -5.61 11.67
N GLY A 319 -0.75 -4.34 12.03
CA GLY A 319 -0.04 -3.36 11.21
C GLY A 319 -0.91 -2.71 10.13
N MET A 320 -2.23 -2.87 10.20
CA MET A 320 -3.20 -2.35 9.22
C MET A 320 -3.93 -1.10 9.69
N GLY A 321 -3.83 -0.76 10.98
CA GLY A 321 -4.46 0.42 11.55
C GLY A 321 -3.58 1.67 11.49
N CYS A 322 -4.21 2.84 11.60
CA CYS A 322 -3.57 4.14 11.69
C CYS A 322 -3.75 4.71 13.11
N LEU A 323 -2.68 5.18 13.71
CA LEU A 323 -2.71 5.75 15.05
C LEU A 323 -2.40 7.24 15.00
N LEU A 324 -3.17 8.02 15.73
CA LEU A 324 -3.06 9.48 15.76
C LEU A 324 -3.09 10.02 17.18
N TYR A 325 -2.22 10.99 17.46
CA TYR A 325 -2.35 11.95 18.56
C TYR A 325 -2.53 13.35 17.98
N THR A 326 -3.44 14.12 18.52
CA THR A 326 -3.58 15.54 18.15
C THR A 326 -3.49 16.42 19.39
N SER A 327 -2.69 17.47 19.32
CA SER A 327 -2.74 18.55 20.31
C SER A 327 -3.50 19.74 19.74
N PRO A 328 -4.32 20.44 20.52
CA PRO A 328 -4.89 21.71 20.10
C PRO A 328 -3.75 22.70 19.80
N SER A 329 -3.86 23.43 18.72
CA SER A 329 -2.90 24.51 18.49
C SER A 329 -3.03 25.55 19.61
N PRO A 330 -1.95 25.93 20.29
CA PRO A 330 -2.02 26.97 21.31
C PRO A 330 -2.18 28.39 20.76
N ARG A 331 -2.48 28.53 19.47
CA ARG A 331 -2.51 29.81 18.73
C ARG A 331 -3.88 30.17 18.17
N ASP A 332 -4.94 29.72 18.75
CA ASP A 332 -6.29 30.16 18.42
C ASP A 332 -6.73 31.33 19.28
#